data_db6bf96bc20b65c060e305abc2a91bd2
#
_entry.id   db6bf96bc20b65c060e305abc2a91bd2
#
_cell.length_a   1.000
_cell.length_b   1.000
_cell.length_c   1.000
_cell.angle_alpha   90.00
_cell.angle_beta   90.00
_cell.angle_gamma   90.00
#
_symmetry.space_group_name_H-M   'P 1'
#
loop_
_entity.id
_entity.type
_entity.pdbx_description
1 polymer ?
#
loop_
_entity_poly.entity_id
_entity_poly.type
_entity_poly.pdbx_seq_one_letter_code
_entity_poly.pdbx_strand_id
1 'polypeptide(L)'
;MIDDHSSSSLVVPASIQDSSQGVLSAAVVLVMYGDYQCPRSAAVYKLIKIIRQELTVSFGEDYLCFIFRHFPQIQIHPQAQRAAQAAEAAAAQGKFWLMSDTLFDHQQRLENGYLVEYANDLGLDIPQFLKELSKQVHVDRINEDIESGCKSGITAAPVLFINNIRYTERWNTTDLMAAMIAASH
;
A
#
# COMPACT_ATOMS: atom_id res chain seq x y z
N MET A 1 -27.07 11.57 19.19
CA MET A 1 -25.84 10.82 19.40
C MET A 1 -25.70 9.94 18.16
N ILE A 2 -24.85 10.33 17.23
CA ILE A 2 -24.50 9.53 16.04
C ILE A 2 -23.30 8.71 16.50
N ASP A 3 -23.51 7.42 16.72
CA ASP A 3 -22.42 6.49 16.98
C ASP A 3 -21.47 6.49 15.77
N ASP A 4 -20.33 7.15 15.93
CA ASP A 4 -19.20 7.08 15.00
C ASP A 4 -18.54 5.71 15.15
N HIS A 5 -19.18 4.69 14.59
CA HIS A 5 -18.58 3.37 14.40
C HIS A 5 -17.61 3.37 13.23
N SER A 6 -16.58 4.23 13.29
CA SER A 6 -15.39 3.95 12.50
C SER A 6 -14.81 2.65 13.07
N SER A 7 -14.89 1.56 12.29
CA SER A 7 -14.36 0.27 12.73
C SER A 7 -12.90 0.46 13.17
N SER A 8 -12.63 0.17 14.44
CA SER A 8 -11.28 0.24 15.00
C SER A 8 -10.38 -0.92 14.57
N SER A 9 -10.93 -1.87 13.80
CA SER A 9 -10.24 -3.09 13.41
C SER A 9 -10.33 -3.36 11.90
N LEU A 10 -9.29 -4.02 11.39
CA LEU A 10 -9.23 -4.52 10.02
C LEU A 10 -10.19 -5.69 9.84
N VAL A 11 -11.19 -5.54 8.97
CA VAL A 11 -12.24 -6.56 8.77
C VAL A 11 -11.76 -7.73 7.92
N VAL A 12 -10.95 -7.47 6.88
CA VAL A 12 -10.35 -8.50 6.04
C VAL A 12 -8.90 -8.68 6.46
N PRO A 13 -8.55 -9.79 7.13
CA PRO A 13 -7.19 -10.03 7.61
C PRO A 13 -6.16 -10.04 6.48
N ALA A 14 -4.89 -9.82 6.84
CA ALA A 14 -3.75 -10.00 5.95
C ALA A 14 -3.68 -11.46 5.46
N SER A 15 -3.33 -11.64 4.19
CA SER A 15 -3.27 -12.95 3.55
C SER A 15 -2.13 -13.06 2.53
N ILE A 16 -1.88 -14.25 2.04
CA ILE A 16 -0.89 -14.51 0.97
C ILE A 16 -1.23 -13.85 -0.38
N GLN A 17 -2.44 -13.35 -0.53
CA GLN A 17 -2.87 -12.63 -1.73
C GLN A 17 -2.46 -11.17 -1.70
N ASP A 18 -2.07 -10.66 -0.53
CA ASP A 18 -1.61 -9.29 -0.37
C ASP A 18 -0.18 -9.11 -0.90
N SER A 19 0.09 -7.94 -1.47
CA SER A 19 1.45 -7.52 -1.75
C SER A 19 2.17 -7.19 -0.45
N SER A 20 3.11 -8.04 -0.04
CA SER A 20 3.79 -7.96 1.25
C SER A 20 5.31 -7.88 1.15
N GLN A 21 5.94 -7.23 2.12
CA GLN A 21 7.37 -7.28 2.40
C GLN A 21 7.57 -7.84 3.80
N GLY A 22 8.16 -9.02 3.91
CA GLY A 22 8.27 -9.79 5.14
C GLY A 22 7.29 -10.98 5.15
N VAL A 23 7.22 -11.67 6.28
CA VAL A 23 6.41 -12.87 6.45
C VAL A 23 5.14 -12.57 7.25
N LEU A 24 4.02 -13.21 6.93
CA LEU A 24 2.75 -12.99 7.63
C LEU A 24 2.77 -13.43 9.12
N SER A 25 3.73 -14.27 9.49
CA SER A 25 3.99 -14.68 10.87
C SER A 25 4.88 -13.70 11.66
N ALA A 26 5.21 -12.54 11.09
CA ALA A 26 5.97 -11.49 11.76
C ALA A 26 5.30 -11.05 13.07
N ALA A 27 6.11 -10.61 14.04
CA ALA A 27 5.61 -10.06 15.30
C ALA A 27 4.69 -8.85 15.10
N VAL A 28 4.95 -8.08 14.04
CA VAL A 28 4.15 -6.93 13.62
C VAL A 28 3.72 -7.09 12.17
N VAL A 29 2.41 -7.02 11.92
CA VAL A 29 1.83 -6.93 10.57
C VAL A 29 1.23 -5.53 10.40
N LEU A 30 1.84 -4.74 9.53
CA LEU A 30 1.39 -3.39 9.19
C LEU A 30 0.67 -3.42 7.85
N VAL A 31 -0.61 -3.05 7.83
CA VAL A 31 -1.40 -2.88 6.60
C VAL A 31 -1.61 -1.39 6.34
N MET A 32 -1.21 -0.94 5.17
CA MET A 32 -1.46 0.41 4.68
C MET A 32 -2.47 0.37 3.52
N TYR A 33 -3.58 1.07 3.67
CA TYR A 33 -4.41 1.45 2.53
C TYR A 33 -3.92 2.79 1.98
N GLY A 34 -3.54 2.80 0.72
CA GLY A 34 -2.85 3.93 0.11
C GLY A 34 -3.33 4.25 -1.31
N ASP A 35 -3.04 5.48 -1.72
CA ASP A 35 -3.33 6.04 -3.03
C ASP A 35 -2.05 6.62 -3.61
N TYR A 36 -1.62 6.13 -4.77
CA TYR A 36 -0.35 6.55 -5.40
C TYR A 36 -0.31 8.03 -5.78
N GLN A 37 -1.44 8.67 -6.00
CA GLN A 37 -1.50 10.11 -6.32
C GLN A 37 -1.66 10.99 -5.08
N CYS A 38 -1.94 10.41 -3.91
CA CYS A 38 -2.13 11.14 -2.66
C CYS A 38 -0.78 11.54 -2.02
N PRO A 39 -0.48 12.84 -1.83
CA PRO A 39 0.78 13.28 -1.19
C PRO A 39 0.95 12.74 0.23
N ARG A 40 -0.14 12.61 0.98
CA ARG A 40 -0.10 12.04 2.35
C ARG A 40 0.25 10.56 2.32
N SER A 41 -0.27 9.80 1.34
CA SER A 41 0.10 8.39 1.15
C SER A 41 1.59 8.25 0.84
N ALA A 42 2.16 9.11 0.00
CA ALA A 42 3.61 9.11 -0.28
C ALA A 42 4.44 9.40 0.96
N ALA A 43 4.05 10.40 1.75
CA ALA A 43 4.76 10.74 3.00
C ALA A 43 4.75 9.58 3.98
N VAL A 44 3.60 8.91 4.17
CA VAL A 44 3.46 7.75 5.06
C VAL A 44 4.23 6.54 4.53
N TYR A 45 4.18 6.29 3.23
CA TYR A 45 4.93 5.20 2.61
C TYR A 45 6.46 5.36 2.84
N LYS A 46 6.99 6.58 2.65
CA LYS A 46 8.41 6.89 2.91
C LYS A 46 8.77 6.73 4.39
N LEU A 47 7.88 7.15 5.28
CA LEU A 47 8.03 6.97 6.72
C LEU A 47 8.12 5.48 7.10
N ILE A 48 7.24 4.65 6.55
CA ILE A 48 7.24 3.20 6.77
C ILE A 48 8.54 2.56 6.28
N LYS A 49 9.07 2.99 5.14
CA LYS A 49 10.37 2.49 4.63
C LYS A 49 11.51 2.75 5.61
N ILE A 50 11.57 3.95 6.19
CA ILE A 50 12.59 4.31 7.19
C ILE A 50 12.43 3.44 8.44
N ILE A 51 11.22 3.36 8.99
CA ILE A 51 10.93 2.56 10.19
C ILE A 51 11.27 1.09 9.95
N ARG A 52 10.91 0.55 8.79
CA ARG A 52 11.21 -0.84 8.45
C ARG A 52 12.71 -1.12 8.46
N GLN A 53 13.54 -0.22 7.93
CA GLN A 53 15.00 -0.36 7.99
C GLN A 53 15.52 -0.37 9.43
N GLU A 54 15.04 0.54 10.29
CA GLU A 54 15.43 0.62 11.70
C GLU A 54 15.00 -0.62 12.50
N LEU A 55 13.78 -1.11 12.26
CA LEU A 55 13.26 -2.33 12.91
C LEU A 55 14.02 -3.58 12.43
N THR A 56 14.36 -3.66 11.13
CA THR A 56 15.18 -4.76 10.60
C THR A 56 16.55 -4.81 11.25
N VAL A 57 17.22 -3.67 11.42
CA VAL A 57 18.51 -3.58 12.10
C VAL A 57 18.43 -3.99 13.55
N SER A 58 17.33 -3.60 14.24
CA SER A 58 17.17 -3.80 15.67
C SER A 58 16.67 -5.20 16.05
N PHE A 59 15.77 -5.78 15.23
CA PHE A 59 15.01 -6.98 15.57
C PHE A 59 15.07 -8.10 14.51
N GLY A 60 15.67 -7.84 13.35
CA GLY A 60 15.77 -8.79 12.24
C GLY A 60 14.71 -8.61 11.14
N GLU A 61 14.90 -9.31 10.02
CA GLU A 61 14.08 -9.14 8.81
C GLU A 61 12.63 -9.61 9.00
N ASP A 62 12.41 -10.61 9.85
CA ASP A 62 11.10 -11.22 10.09
C ASP A 62 10.29 -10.51 11.19
N TYR A 63 10.75 -9.37 11.69
CA TYR A 63 10.04 -8.64 12.74
C TYR A 63 8.81 -7.90 12.23
N LEU A 64 8.87 -7.30 11.04
CA LEU A 64 7.81 -6.53 10.43
C LEU A 64 7.40 -7.09 9.06
N CYS A 65 6.13 -7.43 8.92
CA CYS A 65 5.49 -7.63 7.63
C CYS A 65 4.74 -6.36 7.22
N PHE A 66 5.15 -5.73 6.11
CA PHE A 66 4.46 -4.58 5.55
C PHE A 66 3.60 -5.01 4.37
N ILE A 67 2.32 -4.64 4.39
CA ILE A 67 1.32 -4.90 3.36
C ILE A 67 0.77 -3.59 2.83
N PHE A 68 0.68 -3.50 1.50
CA PHE A 68 0.04 -2.39 0.82
C PHE A 68 -1.25 -2.85 0.14
N ARG A 69 -2.36 -2.14 0.41
CA ARG A 69 -3.66 -2.31 -0.24
C ARG A 69 -4.06 -1.02 -0.94
N HIS A 70 -4.61 -1.15 -2.13
CA HIS A 70 -5.03 -0.02 -2.94
C HIS A 70 -6.30 0.64 -2.41
N PHE A 71 -6.28 1.96 -2.31
CA PHE A 71 -7.47 2.76 -2.00
C PHE A 71 -7.48 4.06 -2.82
N PRO A 72 -7.57 3.96 -4.17
CA PRO A 72 -7.53 5.11 -5.07
C PRO A 72 -8.77 5.99 -4.91
N GLN A 73 -8.57 7.28 -4.65
CA GLN A 73 -9.63 8.28 -4.48
C GLN A 73 -9.88 9.02 -5.81
N ILE A 74 -10.47 8.32 -6.76
CA ILE A 74 -10.60 8.76 -8.18
C ILE A 74 -11.33 10.08 -8.37
N GLN A 75 -12.16 10.52 -7.41
CA GLN A 75 -12.88 11.80 -7.46
C GLN A 75 -11.93 13.00 -7.35
N ILE A 76 -10.81 12.86 -6.66
CA ILE A 76 -9.81 13.91 -6.43
C ILE A 76 -8.45 13.57 -7.02
N HIS A 77 -8.19 12.29 -7.30
CA HIS A 77 -6.94 11.76 -7.84
C HIS A 77 -7.22 10.93 -9.10
N PRO A 78 -7.40 11.57 -10.27
CA PRO A 78 -7.88 10.91 -11.49
C PRO A 78 -6.92 9.84 -12.04
N GLN A 79 -5.61 9.91 -11.70
CA GLN A 79 -4.61 8.93 -12.15
C GLN A 79 -4.40 7.77 -11.15
N ALA A 80 -4.98 7.85 -9.94
CA ALA A 80 -4.71 6.90 -8.86
C ALA A 80 -5.07 5.45 -9.23
N GLN A 81 -6.21 5.23 -9.87
CA GLN A 81 -6.62 3.88 -10.29
C GLN A 81 -5.71 3.32 -11.38
N ARG A 82 -5.25 4.16 -12.31
CA ARG A 82 -4.35 3.73 -13.37
C ARG A 82 -2.97 3.39 -12.82
N ALA A 83 -2.48 4.16 -11.85
CA ALA A 83 -1.25 3.87 -11.14
C ALA A 83 -1.35 2.54 -10.35
N ALA A 84 -2.49 2.29 -9.70
CA ALA A 84 -2.73 1.01 -9.01
C ALA A 84 -2.70 -0.19 -9.98
N GLN A 85 -3.32 -0.05 -11.18
CA GLN A 85 -3.24 -1.09 -12.22
C GLN A 85 -1.81 -1.33 -12.70
N ALA A 86 -0.99 -0.27 -12.80
CA ALA A 86 0.42 -0.40 -13.17
C ALA A 86 1.23 -1.15 -12.09
N ALA A 87 0.95 -0.89 -10.81
CA ALA A 87 1.58 -1.62 -9.71
C ALA A 87 1.22 -3.11 -9.73
N GLU A 88 -0.05 -3.46 -9.99
CA GLU A 88 -0.49 -4.85 -10.09
C GLU A 88 0.05 -5.54 -11.35
N ALA A 89 0.14 -4.86 -12.49
CA ALA A 89 0.79 -5.39 -13.69
C ALA A 89 2.29 -5.66 -13.45
N ALA A 90 2.96 -4.82 -12.66
CA ALA A 90 4.31 -5.06 -12.22
C ALA A 90 4.39 -6.22 -11.20
N ALA A 91 3.39 -6.38 -10.33
CA ALA A 91 3.26 -7.52 -9.41
C ALA A 91 3.21 -8.85 -10.16
N ALA A 92 2.45 -8.93 -11.25
CA ALA A 92 2.38 -10.10 -12.12
C ALA A 92 3.75 -10.51 -12.71
N GLN A 93 4.72 -9.61 -12.70
CA GLN A 93 6.09 -9.81 -13.13
C GLN A 93 7.11 -9.75 -11.96
N GLY A 94 6.64 -9.88 -10.71
CA GLY A 94 7.47 -9.93 -9.50
C GLY A 94 8.09 -8.59 -9.09
N LYS A 95 7.56 -7.45 -9.58
CA LYS A 95 8.15 -6.12 -9.36
C LYS A 95 7.19 -5.09 -8.75
N PHE A 96 6.23 -5.56 -7.95
CA PHE A 96 5.26 -4.69 -7.26
C PHE A 96 5.94 -3.54 -6.51
N TRP A 97 6.90 -3.87 -5.65
CA TRP A 97 7.52 -2.88 -4.76
C TRP A 97 8.41 -1.88 -5.50
N LEU A 98 9.10 -2.32 -6.55
CA LEU A 98 9.89 -1.42 -7.40
C LEU A 98 8.98 -0.42 -8.14
N MET A 99 7.85 -0.89 -8.67
CA MET A 99 6.87 0.00 -9.30
C MET A 99 6.23 0.93 -8.26
N SER A 100 5.87 0.43 -7.09
CA SER A 100 5.30 1.25 -6.01
C SER A 100 6.23 2.36 -5.56
N ASP A 101 7.52 2.06 -5.40
CA ASP A 101 8.55 3.07 -5.10
C ASP A 101 8.59 4.15 -6.18
N THR A 102 8.63 3.74 -7.45
CA THR A 102 8.67 4.66 -8.60
C THR A 102 7.42 5.54 -8.67
N LEU A 103 6.23 4.98 -8.45
CA LEU A 103 4.97 5.73 -8.48
C LEU A 103 4.89 6.77 -7.37
N PHE A 104 5.28 6.42 -6.13
CA PHE A 104 5.31 7.38 -5.02
C PHE A 104 6.39 8.45 -5.16
N ASP A 105 7.50 8.14 -5.82
CA ASP A 105 8.54 9.13 -6.09
C ASP A 105 8.18 10.09 -7.22
N HIS A 106 7.25 9.71 -8.11
CA HIS A 106 6.87 10.48 -9.30
C HIS A 106 5.37 10.82 -9.36
N GLN A 107 4.77 11.19 -8.23
CA GLN A 107 3.32 11.43 -8.12
C GLN A 107 2.74 12.46 -9.11
N GLN A 108 3.56 13.33 -9.68
CA GLN A 108 3.15 14.31 -10.68
C GLN A 108 3.21 13.79 -12.12
N ARG A 109 3.59 12.53 -12.32
CA ARG A 109 3.82 11.89 -13.62
C ARG A 109 3.25 10.46 -13.63
N LEU A 110 1.92 10.36 -13.56
CA LEU A 110 1.19 9.08 -13.47
C LEU A 110 0.32 8.79 -14.71
N GLU A 111 0.44 9.60 -15.78
CA GLU A 111 -0.23 9.35 -17.04
C GLU A 111 0.38 8.13 -17.75
N ASN A 112 -0.39 7.54 -18.67
CA ASN A 112 -0.04 6.28 -19.33
C ASN A 112 1.38 6.25 -19.92
N GLY A 113 1.84 7.36 -20.53
CA GLY A 113 3.19 7.42 -21.11
C GLY A 113 4.28 7.20 -20.07
N TYR A 114 4.16 7.84 -18.91
CA TYR A 114 5.11 7.69 -17.81
C TYR A 114 5.05 6.29 -17.20
N LEU A 115 3.86 5.70 -17.06
CA LEU A 115 3.73 4.33 -16.54
C LEU A 115 4.46 3.31 -17.42
N VAL A 116 4.41 3.50 -18.73
CA VAL A 116 5.15 2.66 -19.69
C VAL A 116 6.66 2.90 -19.60
N GLU A 117 7.09 4.15 -19.45
CA GLU A 117 8.50 4.50 -19.22
C GLU A 117 9.02 3.81 -17.94
N TYR A 118 8.30 3.90 -16.82
CA TYR A 118 8.68 3.22 -15.57
C TYR A 118 8.73 1.70 -15.74
N ALA A 119 7.76 1.11 -16.41
CA ALA A 119 7.76 -0.32 -16.70
C ALA A 119 9.00 -0.75 -17.52
N ASN A 120 9.38 0.05 -18.52
CA ASN A 120 10.59 -0.18 -19.31
C ASN A 120 11.85 -0.06 -18.46
N ASP A 121 11.97 0.99 -17.65
CA ASP A 121 13.14 1.23 -16.79
C ASP A 121 13.31 0.13 -15.74
N LEU A 122 12.21 -0.42 -15.26
CA LEU A 122 12.19 -1.57 -14.36
C LEU A 122 12.45 -2.91 -15.07
N GLY A 123 12.57 -2.92 -16.41
CA GLY A 123 12.81 -4.12 -17.20
C GLY A 123 11.64 -5.09 -17.20
N LEU A 124 10.41 -4.56 -17.23
CA LEU A 124 9.20 -5.37 -17.39
C LEU A 124 9.02 -5.82 -18.85
N ASP A 125 8.30 -6.90 -19.08
CA ASP A 125 7.77 -7.27 -20.38
C ASP A 125 6.71 -6.25 -20.79
N ILE A 126 7.05 -5.34 -21.71
CA ILE A 126 6.20 -4.23 -22.11
C ILE A 126 4.95 -4.69 -22.86
N PRO A 127 5.00 -5.64 -23.82
CA PRO A 127 3.80 -6.21 -24.42
C PRO A 127 2.81 -6.75 -23.42
N GLN A 128 3.27 -7.52 -22.40
CA GLN A 128 2.41 -8.01 -21.33
C GLN A 128 1.82 -6.86 -20.52
N PHE A 129 2.66 -5.92 -20.06
CA PHE A 129 2.26 -4.77 -19.27
C PHE A 129 1.16 -3.95 -19.96
N LEU A 130 1.36 -3.60 -21.24
CA LEU A 130 0.40 -2.85 -22.05
C LEU A 130 -0.91 -3.62 -22.24
N LYS A 131 -0.84 -4.93 -22.51
CA LYS A 131 -2.01 -5.77 -22.63
C LYS A 131 -2.83 -5.80 -21.35
N GLU A 132 -2.20 -5.96 -20.20
CA GLU A 132 -2.87 -5.99 -18.89
C GLU A 132 -3.52 -4.65 -18.56
N LEU A 133 -2.81 -3.53 -18.80
CA LEU A 133 -3.38 -2.20 -18.62
C LEU A 133 -4.55 -1.92 -19.55
N SER A 134 -4.44 -2.28 -20.84
CA SER A 134 -5.50 -2.01 -21.84
C SER A 134 -6.77 -2.83 -21.58
N LYS A 135 -6.61 -4.06 -21.11
CA LYS A 135 -7.71 -4.97 -20.76
C LYS A 135 -8.20 -4.81 -19.32
N GLN A 136 -7.58 -3.92 -18.55
CA GLN A 136 -7.93 -3.66 -17.14
C GLN A 136 -7.95 -4.95 -16.28
N VAL A 137 -6.99 -5.85 -16.52
CA VAL A 137 -6.94 -7.19 -15.93
C VAL A 137 -6.97 -7.16 -14.39
N HIS A 138 -6.39 -6.12 -13.78
CA HIS A 138 -6.21 -6.01 -12.34
C HIS A 138 -7.26 -5.18 -11.61
N VAL A 139 -8.31 -4.71 -12.29
CA VAL A 139 -9.33 -3.85 -11.67
C VAL A 139 -10.08 -4.58 -10.56
N ASP A 140 -10.38 -5.86 -10.74
CA ASP A 140 -11.09 -6.65 -9.72
C ASP A 140 -10.25 -6.78 -8.44
N ARG A 141 -8.94 -7.01 -8.56
CA ARG A 141 -8.01 -7.06 -7.41
C ARG A 141 -7.99 -5.74 -6.65
N ILE A 142 -7.96 -4.60 -7.37
CA ILE A 142 -8.01 -3.27 -6.77
C ILE A 142 -9.35 -3.03 -6.08
N ASN A 143 -10.45 -3.46 -6.68
CA ASN A 143 -11.78 -3.34 -6.11
C ASN A 143 -11.93 -4.17 -4.83
N GLU A 144 -11.33 -5.35 -4.75
CA GLU A 144 -11.27 -6.16 -3.52
C GLU A 144 -10.61 -5.39 -2.38
N ASP A 145 -9.50 -4.70 -2.65
CA ASP A 145 -8.83 -3.85 -1.65
C ASP A 145 -9.73 -2.70 -1.21
N ILE A 146 -10.34 -1.97 -2.15
CA ILE A 146 -11.28 -0.87 -1.85
C ILE A 146 -12.42 -1.38 -0.98
N GLU A 147 -13.04 -2.50 -1.36
CA GLU A 147 -14.16 -3.09 -0.63
C GLU A 147 -13.75 -3.50 0.80
N SER A 148 -12.57 -4.13 0.95
CA SER A 148 -12.02 -4.49 2.26
C SER A 148 -11.77 -3.26 3.13
N GLY A 149 -11.30 -2.18 2.55
CA GLY A 149 -11.12 -0.88 3.20
C GLY A 149 -12.45 -0.28 3.65
N CYS A 150 -13.44 -0.24 2.77
CA CYS A 150 -14.79 0.25 3.10
C CYS A 150 -15.42 -0.56 4.24
N LYS A 151 -15.31 -1.89 4.23
CA LYS A 151 -15.75 -2.77 5.34
C LYS A 151 -15.04 -2.45 6.66
N SER A 152 -13.80 -1.99 6.60
CA SER A 152 -13.00 -1.55 7.76
C SER A 152 -13.23 -0.07 8.14
N GLY A 153 -14.27 0.58 7.58
CA GLY A 153 -14.61 1.97 7.88
C GLY A 153 -13.67 3.00 7.27
N ILE A 154 -12.95 2.66 6.18
CA ILE A 154 -12.07 3.60 5.47
C ILE A 154 -12.91 4.40 4.48
N THR A 155 -12.76 5.72 4.52
CA THR A 155 -13.39 6.67 3.59
C THR A 155 -12.37 7.45 2.78
N ALA A 156 -11.10 7.47 3.22
CA ALA A 156 -10.01 8.18 2.56
C ALA A 156 -8.65 7.54 2.89
N ALA A 157 -7.73 7.56 1.92
CA ALA A 157 -6.35 7.15 2.11
C ALA A 157 -5.46 8.34 2.56
N PRO A 158 -4.37 8.09 3.29
CA PRO A 158 -3.92 6.79 3.78
C PRO A 158 -4.55 6.40 5.11
N VAL A 159 -4.65 5.09 5.38
CA VAL A 159 -5.00 4.53 6.69
C VAL A 159 -4.06 3.37 7.01
N LEU A 160 -3.67 3.26 8.27
CA LEU A 160 -2.79 2.21 8.78
C LEU A 160 -3.50 1.33 9.80
N PHE A 161 -3.19 0.02 9.75
CA PHE A 161 -3.55 -0.95 10.78
C PHE A 161 -2.30 -1.69 11.23
N ILE A 162 -2.09 -1.75 12.55
CA ILE A 162 -1.01 -2.50 13.18
C ILE A 162 -1.63 -3.70 13.89
N ASN A 163 -1.27 -4.92 13.52
CA ASN A 163 -1.85 -6.16 14.06
C ASN A 163 -3.38 -6.11 14.11
N ASN A 164 -4.00 -5.70 12.98
CA ASN A 164 -5.43 -5.53 12.77
C ASN A 164 -6.10 -4.37 13.51
N ILE A 165 -5.37 -3.58 14.30
CA ILE A 165 -5.92 -2.42 15.02
C ILE A 165 -5.57 -1.14 14.26
N ARG A 166 -6.59 -0.29 14.04
CA ARG A 166 -6.41 0.99 13.34
C ARG A 166 -5.48 1.91 14.12
N TYR A 167 -4.43 2.39 13.47
CA TYR A 167 -3.50 3.37 14.03
C TYR A 167 -4.09 4.78 13.91
N THR A 168 -4.24 5.47 15.04
CA THR A 168 -4.88 6.79 15.12
C THR A 168 -3.97 7.88 15.70
N GLU A 169 -2.75 7.50 16.10
CA GLU A 169 -1.77 8.41 16.69
C GLU A 169 -1.08 9.28 15.63
N ARG A 170 -0.06 10.04 16.04
CA ARG A 170 0.68 10.93 15.16
C ARG A 170 1.53 10.16 14.15
N TRP A 171 1.54 10.64 12.94
CA TRP A 171 2.29 10.02 11.83
C TRP A 171 3.71 10.60 11.75
N ASN A 172 4.53 10.20 12.67
CA ASN A 172 5.97 10.46 12.71
C ASN A 172 6.71 9.17 13.06
N THR A 173 8.02 9.13 12.85
CA THR A 173 8.86 7.95 13.06
C THR A 173 8.77 7.42 14.48
N THR A 174 8.88 8.31 15.45
CA THR A 174 8.93 7.93 16.88
C THR A 174 7.63 7.28 17.35
N ASP A 175 6.48 7.92 17.10
CA ASP A 175 5.19 7.44 17.60
C ASP A 175 4.76 6.18 16.86
N LEU A 176 4.94 6.13 15.52
CA LEU A 176 4.56 4.97 14.73
C LEU A 176 5.45 3.75 15.05
N MET A 177 6.76 3.93 15.20
CA MET A 177 7.66 2.86 15.58
C MET A 177 7.38 2.36 17.01
N ALA A 178 7.12 3.26 17.96
CA ALA A 178 6.74 2.88 19.32
C ALA A 178 5.44 2.05 19.36
N ALA A 179 4.43 2.44 18.57
CA ALA A 179 3.19 1.69 18.44
C ALA A 179 3.41 0.28 17.86
N MET A 180 4.28 0.15 16.85
CA MET A 180 4.63 -1.16 16.26
C MET A 180 5.34 -2.05 17.29
N ILE A 181 6.30 -1.51 18.06
CA ILE A 181 7.01 -2.25 19.10
C ILE A 181 6.05 -2.67 20.22
N ALA A 182 5.15 -1.77 20.65
CA ALA A 182 4.15 -2.11 21.65
C ALA A 182 3.18 -3.20 21.20
N ALA A 183 2.84 -3.25 19.91
CA ALA A 183 1.94 -4.24 19.34
C ALA A 183 2.58 -5.62 19.13
N SER A 184 3.90 -5.77 19.25
CA SER A 184 4.63 -7.03 19.09
C SER A 184 4.57 -7.95 20.34
N HIS A 185 4.00 -7.46 21.43
CA HIS A 185 3.82 -8.16 22.70
C HIS A 185 2.34 -8.46 22.92
#